data_9af064dc67c4fcd2aba374ab042f4f9c
#
_entry.id   9af064dc67c4fcd2aba374ab042f4f9c
#
_cell.length_a   1.000
_cell.length_b   1.000
_cell.length_c   1.000
_cell.angle_alpha   90.00
_cell.angle_beta   90.00
_cell.angle_gamma   90.00
#
_symmetry.space_group_name_H-M   'P 1'
#
loop_
_entity.id
_entity.type
_entity.pdbx_description
1 polymer ?
#
loop_
_entity_poly.entity_id
_entity_poly.type
_entity_poly.pdbx_seq_one_letter_code
_entity_poly.pdbx_strand_id
1 'polypeptide(L)'
;MKVGLSALGKKLGLFTAGWKPLWVVDFPMFEHDEANNRWSAVHHPFTAPKDGHEDWMDIDPGKCIAKAYDMVLNGWELGGGSVRIHQADVQSKVFDALKIGPEEAQEKFGFCSTPCNMAHRHTAAWHLVLTASSP
;
A
#
# COMPACT_ATOMS: atom_id res chain seq x y z
N MET A 1 -7.88 -12.86 -1.58
CA MET A 1 -8.46 -12.90 -2.95
C MET A 1 -7.47 -13.36 -4.03
N LYS A 2 -6.18 -12.97 -3.98
CA LYS A 2 -5.13 -13.35 -4.96
C LYS A 2 -4.93 -14.88 -5.12
N VAL A 3 -4.99 -15.66 -4.05
CA VAL A 3 -4.77 -17.12 -4.06
C VAL A 3 -5.86 -17.89 -4.81
N GLY A 4 -7.11 -17.44 -4.75
CA GLY A 4 -8.23 -18.10 -5.41
C GLY A 4 -8.19 -17.99 -6.94
N LEU A 5 -7.80 -16.85 -7.49
CA LEU A 5 -7.69 -16.63 -8.94
C LEU A 5 -6.54 -17.44 -9.53
N SER A 6 -5.42 -17.53 -8.86
CA SER A 6 -4.26 -18.33 -9.27
C SER A 6 -4.59 -19.83 -9.31
N ALA A 7 -5.24 -20.34 -8.26
CA ALA A 7 -5.69 -21.73 -8.21
C ALA A 7 -6.72 -22.06 -9.29
N LEU A 8 -7.66 -21.17 -9.55
CA LEU A 8 -8.66 -21.32 -10.60
C LEU A 8 -8.03 -21.31 -11.99
N GLY A 9 -7.10 -20.38 -12.26
CA GLY A 9 -6.36 -20.32 -13.52
C GLY A 9 -5.58 -21.58 -13.81
N LYS A 10 -4.93 -22.18 -12.78
CA LYS A 10 -4.24 -23.46 -12.89
C LYS A 10 -5.21 -24.61 -13.21
N LYS A 11 -6.35 -24.64 -12.51
CA LYS A 11 -7.38 -25.67 -12.71
C LYS A 11 -8.00 -25.61 -14.11
N LEU A 12 -8.15 -24.42 -14.67
CA LEU A 12 -8.70 -24.18 -16.01
C LEU A 12 -7.65 -24.26 -17.13
N GLY A 13 -6.37 -24.55 -16.79
CA GLY A 13 -5.30 -24.65 -17.79
C GLY A 13 -4.98 -23.34 -18.51
N LEU A 14 -5.28 -22.19 -17.90
CA LEU A 14 -5.08 -20.87 -18.49
C LEU A 14 -3.62 -20.39 -18.45
N PHE A 15 -2.75 -21.12 -17.77
CA PHE A 15 -1.33 -20.77 -17.73
C PHE A 15 -0.63 -21.22 -19.00
N THR A 16 -0.17 -20.27 -19.79
CA THR A 16 0.69 -20.52 -20.95
C THR A 16 2.16 -20.55 -20.52
N ALA A 17 2.97 -21.35 -21.20
CA ALA A 17 4.42 -21.37 -20.97
C ALA A 17 5.04 -19.99 -21.22
N GLY A 18 6.10 -19.67 -20.44
CA GLY A 18 6.85 -18.42 -20.55
C GLY A 18 6.71 -17.50 -19.34
N TRP A 19 7.58 -16.50 -19.29
CA TRP A 19 7.60 -15.50 -18.25
C TRP A 19 6.60 -14.40 -18.59
N LYS A 20 5.62 -14.18 -17.73
CA LYS A 20 4.54 -13.19 -17.91
C LYS A 20 4.52 -12.20 -16.74
N PRO A 21 5.42 -11.22 -16.73
CA PRO A 21 5.40 -10.17 -15.71
C PRO A 21 4.24 -9.20 -15.94
N LEU A 22 3.65 -8.72 -14.84
CA LEU A 22 2.67 -7.65 -14.85
C LEU A 22 2.81 -6.77 -13.61
N TRP A 23 2.37 -5.54 -13.71
CA TRP A 23 2.25 -4.64 -12.58
C TRP A 23 0.79 -4.56 -12.12
N VAL A 24 0.59 -4.67 -10.83
CA VAL A 24 -0.68 -4.36 -10.17
C VAL A 24 -0.51 -2.98 -9.56
N VAL A 25 -1.40 -2.08 -9.90
CA VAL A 25 -1.39 -0.67 -9.47
C VAL A 25 -2.77 -0.23 -9.02
N ASP A 26 -2.92 1.02 -8.59
CA ASP A 26 -4.19 1.61 -8.18
C ASP A 26 -4.86 0.84 -7.03
N PHE A 27 -4.08 0.50 -6.02
CA PHE A 27 -4.59 -0.09 -4.79
C PHE A 27 -5.42 0.90 -3.99
N PRO A 28 -6.51 0.47 -3.34
CA PRO A 28 -7.18 1.31 -2.34
C PRO A 28 -6.19 1.66 -1.22
N MET A 29 -6.23 2.89 -0.76
CA MET A 29 -5.36 3.36 0.31
C MET A 29 -5.84 2.88 1.68
N PHE A 30 -7.16 2.84 1.86
CA PHE A 30 -7.82 2.46 3.11
C PHE A 30 -8.82 1.34 2.87
N GLU A 31 -9.02 0.53 3.89
CA GLU A 31 -10.13 -0.43 3.99
C GLU A 31 -10.90 -0.18 5.28
N HIS A 32 -12.21 -0.42 5.24
CA HIS A 32 -13.06 -0.27 6.40
C HIS A 32 -13.01 -1.53 7.26
N ASP A 33 -12.53 -1.38 8.48
CA ASP A 33 -12.57 -2.44 9.50
C ASP A 33 -13.93 -2.39 10.19
N GLU A 34 -14.84 -3.25 9.77
CA GLU A 34 -16.20 -3.33 10.31
C GLU A 34 -16.22 -3.71 11.79
N ALA A 35 -15.26 -4.50 12.25
CA ALA A 35 -15.21 -4.97 13.63
C ALA A 35 -14.91 -3.81 14.61
N ASN A 36 -14.08 -2.88 14.21
CA ASN A 36 -13.67 -1.74 15.03
C ASN A 36 -14.30 -0.42 14.57
N ASN A 37 -15.12 -0.44 13.51
CA ASN A 37 -15.76 0.73 12.90
C ASN A 37 -14.76 1.87 12.65
N ARG A 38 -13.64 1.53 12.03
CA ARG A 38 -12.56 2.47 11.70
C ARG A 38 -11.94 2.14 10.34
N TRP A 39 -11.27 3.13 9.76
CA TRP A 39 -10.44 2.92 8.59
C TRP A 39 -9.08 2.35 9.00
N SER A 40 -8.57 1.41 8.22
CA SER A 40 -7.20 0.91 8.34
C SER A 40 -6.46 1.09 7.02
N ALA A 41 -5.14 1.31 7.10
CA ALA A 41 -4.31 1.42 5.90
C ALA A 41 -4.09 0.03 5.29
N VAL A 42 -4.36 -0.13 3.98
CA VAL A 42 -4.17 -1.40 3.26
C VAL A 42 -2.70 -1.82 3.22
N HIS A 43 -1.79 -0.86 3.08
CA HIS A 43 -0.36 -1.10 3.09
C HIS A 43 0.27 -0.62 4.41
N HIS A 44 0.49 0.69 4.52
CA HIS A 44 0.97 1.31 5.75
C HIS A 44 0.66 2.82 5.75
N PRO A 45 0.66 3.47 6.94
CA PRO A 45 0.25 4.87 7.09
C PRO A 45 1.12 5.91 6.37
N PHE A 46 2.27 5.53 5.86
CA PHE A 46 3.20 6.44 5.16
C PHE A 46 3.11 6.33 3.64
N THR A 47 2.19 5.56 3.11
CA THR A 47 1.95 5.45 1.66
C THR A 47 1.31 6.73 1.16
N ALA A 48 1.85 7.32 0.09
CA ALA A 48 1.29 8.50 -0.52
C ALA A 48 -0.01 8.20 -1.28
N PRO A 49 -1.00 9.08 -1.21
CA PRO A 49 -2.18 9.03 -2.07
C PRO A 49 -1.78 9.32 -3.53
N LYS A 50 -2.60 8.86 -4.47
CA LYS A 50 -2.49 9.22 -5.87
C LYS A 50 -2.75 10.72 -6.04
N ASP A 51 -2.10 11.36 -7.01
CA ASP A 51 -2.24 12.79 -7.25
C ASP A 51 -3.72 13.15 -7.48
N GLY A 52 -4.21 14.15 -6.76
CA GLY A 52 -5.60 14.57 -6.76
C GLY A 52 -6.54 13.70 -5.89
N HIS A 53 -6.01 12.77 -5.12
CA HIS A 53 -6.78 11.97 -4.17
C HIS A 53 -6.60 12.41 -2.71
N GLU A 54 -5.84 13.48 -2.46
CA GLU A 54 -5.60 14.01 -1.11
C GLU A 54 -6.90 14.46 -0.43
N ASP A 55 -7.83 15.05 -1.19
CA ASP A 55 -9.11 15.52 -0.66
C ASP A 55 -10.11 14.39 -0.39
N TRP A 56 -9.93 13.23 -1.04
CA TRP A 56 -10.79 12.07 -0.80
C TRP A 56 -10.63 11.48 0.60
N MET A 57 -9.51 11.73 1.27
CA MET A 57 -9.30 11.29 2.65
C MET A 57 -10.28 11.93 3.62
N ASP A 58 -10.68 13.18 3.33
CA ASP A 58 -11.64 13.93 4.16
C ASP A 58 -13.10 13.65 3.76
N ILE A 59 -13.35 13.33 2.48
CA ILE A 59 -14.70 13.16 1.92
C ILE A 59 -15.15 11.70 1.99
N ASP A 60 -14.34 10.77 1.44
CA ASP A 60 -14.62 9.34 1.39
C ASP A 60 -13.30 8.56 1.29
N PRO A 61 -12.71 8.19 2.43
CA PRO A 61 -11.44 7.47 2.46
C PRO A 61 -11.44 6.18 1.63
N GLY A 62 -12.61 5.54 1.48
CA GLY A 62 -12.75 4.30 0.69
C GLY A 62 -12.47 4.46 -0.80
N LYS A 63 -12.52 5.68 -1.32
CA LYS A 63 -12.21 6.00 -2.73
C LYS A 63 -10.78 6.48 -2.94
N CYS A 64 -10.04 6.68 -1.86
CA CYS A 64 -8.66 7.14 -1.93
C CYS A 64 -7.78 6.01 -2.50
N ILE A 65 -7.04 6.32 -3.56
CA ILE A 65 -6.11 5.39 -4.22
C ILE A 65 -4.69 5.67 -3.74
N ALA A 66 -3.96 4.60 -3.44
CA ALA A 66 -2.57 4.66 -3.01
C ALA A 66 -1.60 4.66 -4.19
N LYS A 67 -0.46 5.33 -4.04
CA LYS A 67 0.71 5.16 -4.92
C LYS A 67 1.50 3.92 -4.49
N ALA A 68 0.84 2.76 -4.57
CA ALA A 68 1.43 1.46 -4.31
C ALA A 68 1.39 0.60 -5.57
N TYR A 69 2.32 -0.32 -5.67
CA TYR A 69 2.46 -1.19 -6.83
C TYR A 69 3.09 -2.51 -6.44
N ASP A 70 2.62 -3.60 -7.06
CA ASP A 70 3.19 -4.92 -6.93
C ASP A 70 3.62 -5.45 -8.29
N MET A 71 4.77 -6.09 -8.35
CA MET A 71 5.22 -6.86 -9.50
C MET A 71 4.83 -8.32 -9.34
N VAL A 72 4.08 -8.82 -10.29
CA VAL A 72 3.59 -10.21 -10.30
C VAL A 72 4.16 -10.93 -11.51
N LEU A 73 4.67 -12.13 -11.30
CA LEU A 73 5.18 -13.01 -12.35
C LEU A 73 4.45 -14.34 -12.32
N ASN A 74 3.79 -14.69 -13.40
CA ASN A 74 3.03 -15.95 -13.52
C ASN A 74 2.05 -16.19 -12.35
N GLY A 75 1.46 -15.13 -11.81
CA GLY A 75 0.54 -15.20 -10.68
C GLY A 75 1.21 -15.19 -9.29
N TRP A 76 2.53 -15.11 -9.22
CA TRP A 76 3.29 -14.96 -7.99
C TRP A 76 3.77 -13.53 -7.82
N GLU A 77 3.54 -12.96 -6.65
CA GLU A 77 4.08 -11.67 -6.27
C GLU A 77 5.58 -11.79 -6.02
N LEU A 78 6.38 -11.09 -6.81
CA LEU A 78 7.83 -11.06 -6.66
C LEU A 78 8.29 -9.98 -5.69
N GLY A 79 7.56 -8.88 -5.66
CA GLY A 79 7.86 -7.78 -4.79
C GLY A 79 6.91 -6.62 -5.05
N GLY A 80 6.88 -5.69 -4.14
CA GLY A 80 6.04 -4.51 -4.23
C GLY A 80 6.69 -3.30 -3.60
N GLY A 81 6.07 -2.16 -3.77
CA GLY A 81 6.55 -0.94 -3.20
C GLY A 81 5.48 0.13 -3.13
N SER A 82 5.81 1.23 -2.51
CA SER A 82 4.97 2.40 -2.46
C SER A 82 5.80 3.69 -2.42
N VAL A 83 5.23 4.74 -2.96
CA VAL A 83 5.77 6.09 -2.78
C VAL A 83 5.41 6.57 -1.39
N ARG A 84 6.38 7.14 -0.67
CA ARG A 84 6.19 7.68 0.67
C ARG A 84 5.63 9.09 0.63
N ILE A 85 4.80 9.41 1.65
CA ILE A 85 4.37 10.78 1.91
C ILE A 85 5.60 11.59 2.32
N HIS A 86 5.75 12.77 1.71
CA HIS A 86 6.83 13.73 2.00
C HIS A 86 6.29 15.08 2.52
N GLN A 87 4.98 15.28 2.48
CA GLN A 87 4.29 16.48 2.94
C GLN A 87 3.68 16.20 4.32
N ALA A 88 3.98 17.06 5.29
CA ALA A 88 3.53 16.88 6.66
C ALA A 88 2.01 17.04 6.82
N ASP A 89 1.40 17.91 6.03
CA ASP A 89 -0.04 18.14 5.99
C ASP A 89 -0.80 16.91 5.47
N VAL A 90 -0.31 16.28 4.39
CA VAL A 90 -0.87 15.02 3.88
C VAL A 90 -0.72 13.89 4.90
N GLN A 91 0.42 13.82 5.59
CA GLN A 91 0.64 12.81 6.63
C GLN A 91 -0.31 12.99 7.82
N SER A 92 -0.59 14.23 8.21
CA SER A 92 -1.56 14.53 9.27
C SER A 92 -2.97 14.07 8.89
N LYS A 93 -3.41 14.36 7.67
CA LYS A 93 -4.71 13.90 7.14
C LYS A 93 -4.83 12.36 7.17
N VAL A 94 -3.76 11.65 6.82
CA VAL A 94 -3.76 10.17 6.89
C VAL A 94 -3.92 9.68 8.33
N PHE A 95 -3.23 10.27 9.28
CA PHE A 95 -3.37 9.90 10.70
C PHE A 95 -4.77 10.22 11.23
N ASP A 96 -5.35 11.36 10.84
CA ASP A 96 -6.71 11.73 11.20
C ASP A 96 -7.74 10.74 10.62
N ALA A 97 -7.60 10.34 9.36
CA ALA A 97 -8.46 9.34 8.72
C ALA A 97 -8.37 7.98 9.42
N LEU A 98 -7.19 7.61 9.90
CA LEU A 98 -6.95 6.37 10.65
C LEU A 98 -7.32 6.49 12.14
N LYS A 99 -7.73 7.68 12.60
CA LYS A 99 -8.01 7.98 14.02
C LYS A 99 -6.81 7.71 14.94
N ILE A 100 -5.59 7.96 14.44
CA ILE A 100 -4.35 7.86 15.19
C ILE A 100 -4.09 9.23 15.83
N GLY A 101 -4.18 9.30 17.14
CA GLY A 101 -3.91 10.53 17.89
C GLY A 101 -2.43 10.94 17.82
N PRO A 102 -2.12 12.23 18.04
CA PRO A 102 -0.74 12.73 17.97
C PRO A 102 0.19 12.05 19.00
N GLU A 103 -0.32 11.68 20.16
CA GLU A 103 0.44 10.94 21.18
C GLU A 103 0.78 9.52 20.71
N GLU A 104 -0.19 8.83 20.14
CA GLU A 104 -0.01 7.48 19.59
C GLU A 104 0.92 7.51 18.37
N ALA A 105 0.79 8.52 17.52
CA ALA A 105 1.68 8.74 16.39
C ALA A 105 3.12 8.98 16.85
N GLN A 106 3.30 9.77 17.92
CA GLN A 106 4.61 10.03 18.52
C GLN A 106 5.21 8.78 19.18
N GLU A 107 4.42 8.00 19.88
CA GLU A 107 4.87 6.78 20.56
C GLU A 107 5.27 5.69 19.54
N LYS A 108 4.42 5.45 18.54
CA LYS A 108 4.64 4.39 17.55
C LYS A 108 5.58 4.79 16.41
N PHE A 109 5.59 6.07 16.04
CA PHE A 109 6.26 6.57 14.85
C PHE A 109 7.13 7.82 15.12
N GLY A 110 7.43 8.12 16.39
CA GLY A 110 8.14 9.33 16.78
C GLY A 110 9.49 9.53 16.08
N PHE A 111 10.16 8.44 15.75
CA PHE A 111 11.40 8.48 14.95
C PHE A 111 11.15 8.80 13.45
N CYS A 112 9.92 8.57 12.96
CA CYS A 112 9.52 8.89 11.58
C CYS A 112 8.81 10.24 11.45
N SER A 113 8.28 10.79 12.56
CA SER A 113 7.53 12.04 12.57
C SER A 113 8.41 13.28 12.75
N THR A 114 9.69 13.11 13.05
CA THR A 114 10.66 14.20 12.84
C THR A 114 10.59 14.54 11.36
N PRO A 115 10.27 15.80 10.97
CA PRO A 115 10.23 16.15 9.56
C PRO A 115 11.56 15.70 8.97
N CYS A 116 11.48 14.69 8.11
CA CYS A 116 12.63 14.15 7.41
C CYS A 116 13.08 15.23 6.43
N ASN A 117 13.65 16.29 6.97
CA ASN A 117 14.35 17.34 6.22
C ASN A 117 15.64 16.80 5.61
N MET A 118 15.80 15.48 5.72
CA MET A 118 16.87 14.70 5.14
C MET A 118 16.38 14.09 3.85
N ALA A 119 16.67 14.83 2.80
CA ALA A 119 16.62 14.42 1.39
C ALA A 119 15.23 14.35 0.77
N HIS A 120 14.96 15.36 -0.03
CA HIS A 120 14.25 15.35 -1.29
C HIS A 120 14.55 14.10 -2.13
N ARG A 121 14.15 12.94 -1.69
CA ARG A 121 14.21 11.73 -2.51
C ARG A 121 12.89 11.01 -2.37
N HIS A 122 12.20 10.90 -3.49
CA HIS A 122 11.16 9.92 -3.70
C HIS A 122 11.69 8.55 -3.28
N THR A 123 11.54 8.23 -2.00
CA THR A 123 12.01 6.94 -1.49
C THR A 123 10.91 5.95 -1.78
N ALA A 124 10.99 5.31 -2.95
CA ALA A 124 10.24 4.09 -3.19
C ALA A 124 10.85 3.02 -2.27
N ALA A 125 10.08 2.58 -1.28
CA ALA A 125 10.49 1.43 -0.48
C ALA A 125 10.14 0.16 -1.24
N TRP A 126 11.14 -0.60 -1.63
CA TRP A 126 11.00 -1.90 -2.26
C TRP A 126 11.02 -2.98 -1.19
N HIS A 127 9.98 -3.78 -1.12
CA HIS A 127 10.00 -5.04 -0.41
C HIS A 127 10.17 -6.17 -1.43
N LEU A 128 11.36 -6.72 -1.50
CA LEU A 128 11.62 -7.92 -2.25
C LEU A 128 11.32 -9.12 -1.35
N VAL A 129 10.21 -9.78 -1.58
CA VAL A 129 9.88 -11.05 -0.93
C VAL A 129 10.40 -12.16 -1.83
N LEU A 130 11.61 -12.62 -1.56
CA LEU A 130 12.12 -13.87 -2.16
C LEU A 130 11.42 -15.05 -1.47
N THR A 131 10.26 -15.44 -1.96
CA THR A 131 9.72 -16.75 -1.63
C THR A 131 10.45 -17.78 -2.47
N ALA A 132 11.56 -18.31 -1.94
CA ALA A 132 12.15 -19.53 -2.44
C ALA A 132 11.20 -20.67 -2.10
N SER A 133 10.26 -20.98 -2.98
CA SER A 133 9.59 -22.26 -2.96
C SER A 133 10.46 -23.23 -3.78
N SER A 134 11.19 -24.07 -3.07
CA SER A 134 11.76 -25.30 -3.65
C SER A 134 10.67 -26.21 -4.18
N PRO A 135 10.97 -26.98 -5.23
CA PRO A 135 10.02 -27.85 -5.93
C PRO A 135 9.44 -28.95 -5.04
#